data_7fe912324a955960033007e8a7129432
#
_entry.id   7fe912324a955960033007e8a7129432
#
_cell.length_a   1.000
_cell.length_b   1.000
_cell.length_c   1.000
_cell.angle_alpha   90.00
_cell.angle_beta   90.00
_cell.angle_gamma   90.00
#
_symmetry.space_group_name_H-M   'P 1'
#
loop_
_entity.id
_entity.type
_entity.pdbx_description
1 polymer ?
#
loop_
_entity_poly.entity_id
_entity_poly.type
_entity_poly.pdbx_seq_one_letter_code
_entity_poly.pdbx_strand_id
1 'polypeptide(L)'
;MLKIFITGASSGIGESLARHYAGQGAQLALVARRGDWLDRVAASLTPKPECYVCDVRDAKALTSAAVDFMAKHGPPDIVIANAGVSRGTLTEIEDDLQAFQDIFDINVMGMVNTFHPFVEPMKAKGCGTLVGIASVAGFRGIPGGGAYSASKAAAIRYCESLRVELRSAGVAVVTICPGYIRTPMTAVNKLKMPFLIDVDQAVVRFARAIERNTSFTVIPWSMGIASRLLRITPNWLYDRLFQRMPRKPR
;
A
#
# COMPACT_ATOMS: atom_id res chain seq x y z
N MET A 1 13.51 -5.81 -19.64
CA MET A 1 12.09 -5.48 -19.41
C MET A 1 11.83 -5.60 -17.91
N LEU A 2 11.30 -4.55 -17.30
CA LEU A 2 11.00 -4.50 -15.87
C LEU A 2 9.83 -5.44 -15.53
N LYS A 3 9.92 -6.21 -14.47
CA LYS A 3 8.90 -7.18 -14.02
C LYS A 3 8.36 -6.75 -12.67
N ILE A 4 7.04 -6.53 -12.56
CA ILE A 4 6.42 -5.93 -11.38
C ILE A 4 5.18 -6.73 -10.95
N PHE A 5 5.10 -7.03 -9.66
CA PHE A 5 3.96 -7.66 -9.03
C PHE A 5 3.21 -6.64 -8.16
N ILE A 6 1.91 -6.42 -8.40
CA ILE A 6 1.13 -5.36 -7.74
C ILE A 6 -0.13 -5.94 -7.12
N THR A 7 -0.31 -5.81 -5.80
CA THR A 7 -1.56 -6.14 -5.13
C THR A 7 -2.48 -4.94 -5.00
N GLY A 8 -3.80 -5.17 -4.98
CA GLY A 8 -4.80 -4.10 -4.98
C GLY A 8 -4.86 -3.32 -6.29
N ALA A 9 -4.57 -4.00 -7.41
CA ALA A 9 -4.41 -3.38 -8.73
C ALA A 9 -5.72 -3.02 -9.44
N SER A 10 -6.89 -3.37 -8.90
CA SER A 10 -8.18 -3.17 -9.57
C SER A 10 -8.74 -1.74 -9.47
N SER A 11 -8.12 -0.83 -8.73
CA SER A 11 -8.59 0.56 -8.59
C SER A 11 -7.55 1.47 -7.93
N GLY A 12 -7.74 2.79 -8.07
CA GLY A 12 -7.01 3.82 -7.33
C GLY A 12 -5.50 3.77 -7.56
N ILE A 13 -4.71 3.77 -6.48
CA ILE A 13 -3.24 3.83 -6.57
C ILE A 13 -2.68 2.63 -7.33
N GLY A 14 -3.17 1.41 -7.05
CA GLY A 14 -2.68 0.18 -7.70
C GLY A 14 -2.96 0.15 -9.20
N GLU A 15 -4.15 0.55 -9.62
CA GLU A 15 -4.51 0.71 -11.03
C GLU A 15 -3.64 1.76 -11.72
N SER A 16 -3.46 2.93 -11.12
CA SER A 16 -2.66 4.01 -11.72
C SER A 16 -1.18 3.64 -11.78
N LEU A 17 -0.63 2.90 -10.79
CA LEU A 17 0.72 2.32 -10.88
C LEU A 17 0.82 1.30 -12.02
N ALA A 18 -0.18 0.42 -12.18
CA ALA A 18 -0.21 -0.54 -13.28
C ALA A 18 -0.18 0.16 -14.64
N ARG A 19 -0.99 1.21 -14.84
CA ARG A 19 -0.99 2.03 -16.06
C ARG A 19 0.35 2.72 -16.31
N HIS A 20 0.93 3.29 -15.26
CA HIS A 20 2.22 3.98 -15.34
C HIS A 20 3.33 3.05 -15.82
N TYR A 21 3.45 1.89 -15.21
CA TYR A 21 4.51 0.94 -15.55
C TYR A 21 4.25 0.18 -16.86
N ALA A 22 3.00 -0.11 -17.19
CA ALA A 22 2.65 -0.64 -18.51
C ALA A 22 3.06 0.32 -19.63
N GLY A 23 2.82 1.64 -19.45
CA GLY A 23 3.28 2.68 -20.36
C GLY A 23 4.80 2.76 -20.55
N GLN A 24 5.57 2.17 -19.64
CA GLN A 24 7.03 2.01 -19.74
C GLN A 24 7.44 0.63 -20.32
N GLY A 25 6.48 -0.18 -20.74
CA GLY A 25 6.73 -1.51 -21.30
C GLY A 25 7.05 -2.59 -20.25
N ALA A 26 6.68 -2.39 -18.97
CA ALA A 26 6.92 -3.38 -17.93
C ALA A 26 5.99 -4.60 -18.07
N GLN A 27 6.49 -5.80 -17.75
CA GLN A 27 5.70 -6.99 -17.56
C GLN A 27 5.07 -6.98 -16.17
N LEU A 28 3.74 -7.03 -16.09
CA LEU A 28 3.00 -6.86 -14.86
C LEU A 28 2.29 -8.13 -14.41
N ALA A 29 2.28 -8.37 -13.11
CA ALA A 29 1.32 -9.22 -12.42
C ALA A 29 0.36 -8.32 -11.62
N LEU A 30 -0.92 -8.41 -11.90
CA LEU A 30 -1.97 -7.67 -11.23
C LEU A 30 -2.80 -8.59 -10.35
N VAL A 31 -2.90 -8.25 -9.07
CA VAL A 31 -3.64 -9.04 -8.08
C VAL A 31 -4.76 -8.22 -7.45
N ALA A 32 -5.97 -8.75 -7.47
CA ALA A 32 -7.11 -8.15 -6.77
C ALA A 32 -8.22 -9.19 -6.53
N ARG A 33 -9.15 -8.88 -5.60
CA ARG A 33 -10.32 -9.74 -5.31
C ARG A 33 -11.44 -9.64 -6.34
N ARG A 34 -11.57 -8.48 -6.99
CA ARG A 34 -12.63 -8.20 -7.97
C ARG A 34 -12.11 -8.49 -9.36
N GLY A 35 -12.47 -9.66 -9.90
CA GLY A 35 -12.02 -10.13 -11.21
C GLY A 35 -12.47 -9.21 -12.35
N ASP A 36 -13.75 -8.85 -12.39
CA ASP A 36 -14.33 -7.96 -13.39
C ASP A 36 -13.64 -6.59 -13.48
N TRP A 37 -13.25 -6.03 -12.34
CA TRP A 37 -12.49 -4.78 -12.30
C TRP A 37 -11.03 -4.96 -12.73
N LEU A 38 -10.44 -6.08 -12.35
CA LEU A 38 -9.08 -6.42 -12.75
C LEU A 38 -8.98 -6.60 -14.26
N ASP A 39 -9.96 -7.30 -14.86
CA ASP A 39 -10.04 -7.53 -16.29
C ASP A 39 -10.20 -6.23 -17.08
N ARG A 40 -11.01 -5.28 -16.59
CA ARG A 40 -11.13 -3.94 -17.19
C ARG A 40 -9.80 -3.19 -17.21
N VAL A 41 -9.05 -3.25 -16.11
CA VAL A 41 -7.72 -2.64 -16.04
C VAL A 41 -6.80 -3.33 -17.04
N ALA A 42 -6.74 -4.66 -17.02
CA ALA A 42 -5.87 -5.45 -17.88
C ALA A 42 -6.14 -5.24 -19.37
N ALA A 43 -7.42 -5.14 -19.77
CA ALA A 43 -7.82 -4.91 -21.16
C ALA A 43 -7.29 -3.59 -21.74
N SER A 44 -6.93 -2.63 -20.88
CA SER A 44 -6.43 -1.31 -21.28
C SER A 44 -4.90 -1.19 -21.25
N LEU A 45 -4.19 -2.28 -20.92
CA LEU A 45 -2.73 -2.26 -20.75
C LEU A 45 -1.99 -3.02 -21.85
N THR A 46 -0.84 -2.51 -22.22
CA THR A 46 0.10 -3.14 -23.15
C THR A 46 1.52 -2.95 -22.57
N PRO A 47 2.32 -4.02 -22.37
CA PRO A 47 2.00 -5.43 -22.62
C PRO A 47 0.83 -5.94 -21.76
N LYS A 48 0.15 -7.02 -22.23
CA LYS A 48 -0.95 -7.62 -21.46
C LYS A 48 -0.40 -8.20 -20.15
N PRO A 49 -0.97 -7.81 -18.99
CA PRO A 49 -0.51 -8.30 -17.70
C PRO A 49 -1.00 -9.72 -17.41
N GLU A 50 -0.31 -10.42 -16.51
CA GLU A 50 -0.86 -11.59 -15.83
C GLU A 50 -1.86 -11.13 -14.77
N CYS A 51 -3.04 -11.73 -14.70
CA CYS A 51 -4.10 -11.38 -13.76
C CYS A 51 -4.37 -12.51 -12.79
N TYR A 52 -4.34 -12.22 -11.50
CA TYR A 52 -4.59 -13.19 -10.43
C TYR A 52 -5.71 -12.68 -9.52
N VAL A 53 -6.86 -13.37 -9.59
CA VAL A 53 -8.02 -13.06 -8.74
C VAL A 53 -7.83 -13.77 -7.41
N CYS A 54 -7.32 -13.07 -6.40
CA CYS A 54 -7.19 -13.62 -5.06
C CYS A 54 -7.27 -12.53 -3.97
N ASP A 55 -7.57 -12.96 -2.75
CA ASP A 55 -7.54 -12.11 -1.56
C ASP A 55 -6.14 -12.15 -0.95
N VAL A 56 -5.59 -11.00 -0.59
CA VAL A 56 -4.27 -10.91 0.06
C VAL A 56 -4.22 -11.58 1.45
N ARG A 57 -5.38 -11.89 2.03
CA ARG A 57 -5.49 -12.68 3.26
C ARG A 57 -5.19 -14.16 3.03
N ASP A 58 -5.36 -14.65 1.81
CA ASP A 58 -5.04 -16.02 1.43
C ASP A 58 -3.57 -16.13 0.99
N ALA A 59 -2.72 -16.49 1.95
CA ALA A 59 -1.28 -16.64 1.72
C ALA A 59 -0.97 -17.74 0.68
N LYS A 60 -1.79 -18.82 0.61
CA LYS A 60 -1.57 -19.92 -0.35
C LYS A 60 -1.91 -19.46 -1.76
N ALA A 61 -3.03 -18.77 -1.96
CA ALA A 61 -3.40 -18.23 -3.27
C ALA A 61 -2.37 -17.20 -3.77
N LEU A 62 -1.86 -16.31 -2.90
CA LEU A 62 -0.78 -15.38 -3.25
C LEU A 62 0.51 -16.09 -3.60
N THR A 63 0.90 -17.12 -2.86
CA THR A 63 2.08 -17.92 -3.17
C THR A 63 1.93 -18.61 -4.52
N SER A 64 0.77 -19.18 -4.82
CA SER A 64 0.50 -19.80 -6.13
C SER A 64 0.60 -18.79 -7.27
N ALA A 65 0.04 -17.59 -7.10
CA ALA A 65 0.15 -16.50 -8.09
C ALA A 65 1.61 -16.06 -8.29
N ALA A 66 2.38 -15.96 -7.21
CA ALA A 66 3.79 -15.60 -7.26
C ALA A 66 4.63 -16.66 -7.99
N VAL A 67 4.40 -17.94 -7.70
CA VAL A 67 5.09 -19.07 -8.35
C VAL A 67 4.77 -19.11 -9.84
N ASP A 68 3.52 -18.97 -10.24
CA ASP A 68 3.12 -18.93 -11.65
C ASP A 68 3.77 -17.75 -12.39
N PHE A 69 3.74 -16.55 -11.80
CA PHE A 69 4.41 -15.39 -12.40
C PHE A 69 5.91 -15.59 -12.54
N MET A 70 6.57 -16.11 -11.51
CA MET A 70 8.01 -16.37 -11.56
C MET A 70 8.39 -17.48 -12.51
N ALA A 71 7.56 -18.50 -12.69
CA ALA A 71 7.79 -19.56 -13.67
C ALA A 71 7.76 -19.03 -15.12
N LYS A 72 6.88 -18.06 -15.40
CA LYS A 72 6.74 -17.45 -16.75
C LYS A 72 7.80 -16.39 -17.03
N HIS A 73 8.15 -15.60 -16.03
CA HIS A 73 8.93 -14.35 -16.24
C HIS A 73 10.21 -14.28 -15.41
N GLY A 74 10.43 -15.22 -14.49
CA GLY A 74 11.50 -15.14 -13.48
C GLY A 74 11.15 -14.21 -12.32
N PRO A 75 12.02 -14.10 -11.31
CA PRO A 75 11.78 -13.24 -10.14
C PRO A 75 11.50 -11.79 -10.54
N PRO A 76 10.50 -11.12 -9.93
CA PRO A 76 10.18 -9.74 -10.23
C PRO A 76 11.32 -8.81 -9.81
N ASP A 77 11.39 -7.64 -10.43
CA ASP A 77 12.29 -6.56 -10.04
C ASP A 77 11.67 -5.71 -8.92
N ILE A 78 10.33 -5.58 -8.95
CA ILE A 78 9.58 -4.79 -7.96
C ILE A 78 8.35 -5.57 -7.51
N VAL A 79 8.09 -5.61 -6.20
CA VAL A 79 6.85 -6.12 -5.61
C VAL A 79 6.18 -5.00 -4.83
N ILE A 80 4.94 -4.66 -5.19
CA ILE A 80 4.19 -3.55 -4.59
C ILE A 80 3.01 -4.10 -3.77
N ALA A 81 3.16 -4.09 -2.45
CA ALA A 81 2.09 -4.40 -1.51
C ALA A 81 1.23 -3.13 -1.31
N ASN A 82 0.23 -2.97 -2.21
CA ASN A 82 -0.66 -1.82 -2.23
C ASN A 82 -2.07 -2.16 -1.74
N ALA A 83 -2.49 -3.41 -1.76
CA ALA A 83 -3.81 -3.80 -1.25
C ALA A 83 -4.03 -3.25 0.16
N GLY A 84 -5.20 -2.64 0.36
CA GLY A 84 -5.53 -2.06 1.65
C GLY A 84 -6.98 -1.59 1.70
N VAL A 85 -7.50 -1.51 2.92
CA VAL A 85 -8.85 -1.02 3.20
C VAL A 85 -8.80 0.02 4.30
N SER A 86 -9.83 0.88 4.33
CA SER A 86 -9.96 1.91 5.33
C SER A 86 -11.44 2.12 5.65
N ARG A 87 -11.81 1.84 6.89
CA ARG A 87 -13.16 2.01 7.44
C ARG A 87 -13.08 2.71 8.80
N GLY A 88 -14.10 3.44 9.18
CA GLY A 88 -14.27 3.93 10.55
C GLY A 88 -14.49 2.77 11.50
N THR A 89 -13.94 2.85 12.71
CA THR A 89 -14.12 1.84 13.77
C THR A 89 -14.17 2.53 15.12
N LEU A 90 -15.10 2.09 15.99
CA LEU A 90 -15.25 2.53 17.35
C LEU A 90 -15.19 1.32 18.29
N THR A 91 -14.32 1.36 19.29
CA THR A 91 -14.07 0.21 20.18
C THR A 91 -15.30 -0.20 21.00
N GLU A 92 -16.18 0.76 21.31
CA GLU A 92 -17.44 0.54 22.04
C GLU A 92 -18.53 -0.14 21.20
N ILE A 93 -18.30 -0.39 19.90
CA ILE A 93 -19.30 -0.96 18.99
C ILE A 93 -18.87 -2.38 18.60
N GLU A 94 -19.67 -3.36 18.98
CA GLU A 94 -19.38 -4.78 18.77
C GLU A 94 -19.22 -5.13 17.28
N ASP A 95 -20.09 -4.60 16.41
CA ASP A 95 -20.02 -4.80 14.95
C ASP A 95 -18.72 -4.31 14.33
N ASP A 96 -18.01 -3.39 14.98
CA ASP A 96 -16.74 -2.87 14.47
C ASP A 96 -15.54 -3.80 14.76
N LEU A 97 -15.68 -4.81 15.64
CA LEU A 97 -14.61 -5.76 15.95
C LEU A 97 -14.19 -6.55 14.71
N GLN A 98 -15.15 -7.01 13.90
CA GLN A 98 -14.85 -7.70 12.64
C GLN A 98 -14.17 -6.75 11.64
N ALA A 99 -14.63 -5.51 11.55
CA ALA A 99 -14.00 -4.50 10.68
C ALA A 99 -12.55 -4.19 11.14
N PHE A 100 -12.31 -4.20 12.45
CA PHE A 100 -10.98 -4.03 13.03
C PHE A 100 -10.05 -5.17 12.59
N GLN A 101 -10.51 -6.43 12.73
CA GLN A 101 -9.77 -7.61 12.29
C GLN A 101 -9.49 -7.59 10.80
N ASP A 102 -10.51 -7.35 9.96
CA ASP A 102 -10.36 -7.27 8.49
C ASP A 102 -9.31 -6.23 8.06
N ILE A 103 -9.26 -5.07 8.75
CA ILE A 103 -8.27 -4.02 8.47
C ILE A 103 -6.86 -4.53 8.74
N PHE A 104 -6.63 -5.24 9.84
CA PHE A 104 -5.31 -5.80 10.16
C PHE A 104 -4.94 -6.93 9.21
N ASP A 105 -5.86 -7.84 8.92
CA ASP A 105 -5.61 -8.97 8.03
C ASP A 105 -5.26 -8.49 6.60
N ILE A 106 -5.91 -7.44 6.11
CA ILE A 106 -5.62 -6.92 4.77
C ILE A 106 -4.39 -6.01 4.78
N ASN A 107 -4.33 -5.02 5.69
CA ASN A 107 -3.31 -3.97 5.62
C ASN A 107 -1.94 -4.41 6.16
N VAL A 108 -1.92 -5.39 7.06
CA VAL A 108 -0.68 -5.89 7.70
C VAL A 108 -0.36 -7.28 7.19
N MET A 109 -1.20 -8.29 7.49
CA MET A 109 -0.94 -9.65 7.06
C MET A 109 -0.93 -9.79 5.54
N GLY A 110 -1.83 -9.08 4.82
CA GLY A 110 -1.83 -9.04 3.37
C GLY A 110 -0.53 -8.47 2.77
N MET A 111 0.12 -7.52 3.44
CA MET A 111 1.44 -7.02 3.04
C MET A 111 2.53 -8.08 3.26
N VAL A 112 2.53 -8.75 4.41
CA VAL A 112 3.45 -9.86 4.72
C VAL A 112 3.28 -10.98 3.69
N ASN A 113 2.05 -11.42 3.44
CA ASN A 113 1.72 -12.45 2.47
C ASN A 113 2.15 -12.07 1.04
N THR A 114 2.05 -10.78 0.69
CA THR A 114 2.49 -10.27 -0.62
C THR A 114 4.00 -10.36 -0.78
N PHE A 115 4.78 -10.05 0.24
CA PHE A 115 6.24 -10.07 0.15
C PHE A 115 6.84 -11.46 0.31
N HIS A 116 6.25 -12.29 1.16
CA HIS A 116 6.79 -13.59 1.58
C HIS A 116 7.32 -14.46 0.42
N PRO A 117 6.57 -14.73 -0.66
CA PRO A 117 7.00 -15.64 -1.72
C PRO A 117 8.17 -15.09 -2.57
N PHE A 118 8.48 -13.79 -2.47
CA PHE A 118 9.50 -13.14 -3.29
C PHE A 118 10.82 -12.88 -2.54
N VAL A 119 10.82 -12.92 -1.21
CA VAL A 119 12.02 -12.58 -0.42
C VAL A 119 13.19 -13.50 -0.77
N GLU A 120 13.03 -14.82 -0.70
CA GLU A 120 14.14 -15.75 -1.00
C GLU A 120 14.57 -15.72 -2.48
N PRO A 121 13.67 -15.68 -3.49
CA PRO A 121 14.06 -15.49 -4.88
C PRO A 121 14.84 -14.18 -5.14
N MET A 122 14.44 -13.07 -4.51
CA MET A 122 15.14 -11.79 -4.64
C MET A 122 16.50 -11.81 -3.93
N LYS A 123 16.62 -12.44 -2.76
CA LYS A 123 17.91 -12.65 -2.08
C LYS A 123 18.85 -13.49 -2.93
N ALA A 124 18.35 -14.58 -3.51
CA ALA A 124 19.15 -15.43 -4.40
C ALA A 124 19.61 -14.68 -5.67
N LYS A 125 18.78 -13.75 -6.18
CA LYS A 125 19.11 -12.86 -7.30
C LYS A 125 20.10 -11.76 -6.90
N GLY A 126 20.21 -11.41 -5.62
CA GLY A 126 21.04 -10.32 -5.10
C GLY A 126 20.50 -8.92 -5.41
N CYS A 127 19.26 -8.80 -5.89
CA CYS A 127 18.62 -7.52 -6.17
C CYS A 127 17.10 -7.64 -6.22
N GLY A 128 16.41 -6.52 -6.02
CA GLY A 128 14.96 -6.37 -6.08
C GLY A 128 14.48 -5.26 -5.16
N THR A 129 13.24 -4.85 -5.32
CA THR A 129 12.64 -3.79 -4.51
C THR A 129 11.26 -4.22 -4.00
N LEU A 130 11.10 -4.28 -2.69
CA LEU A 130 9.81 -4.46 -2.02
C LEU A 130 9.24 -3.10 -1.66
N VAL A 131 8.00 -2.82 -2.05
CA VAL A 131 7.35 -1.52 -1.86
C VAL A 131 6.11 -1.68 -0.98
N GLY A 132 6.13 -1.11 0.21
CA GLY A 132 4.97 -1.09 1.11
C GLY A 132 4.21 0.23 1.02
N ILE A 133 2.91 0.18 0.64
CA ILE A 133 2.03 1.35 0.67
C ILE A 133 1.39 1.48 2.05
N ALA A 134 1.98 2.34 2.88
CA ALA A 134 1.50 2.68 4.21
C ALA A 134 0.49 3.85 4.18
N SER A 135 0.61 4.83 5.05
CA SER A 135 -0.17 6.08 5.08
C SER A 135 0.39 7.07 6.10
N VAL A 136 0.14 8.36 5.92
CA VAL A 136 0.34 9.38 6.96
C VAL A 136 -0.51 9.12 8.22
N ALA A 137 -1.61 8.39 8.09
CA ALA A 137 -2.42 7.96 9.24
C ALA A 137 -1.67 7.03 10.21
N GLY A 138 -0.57 6.41 9.78
CA GLY A 138 0.32 5.62 10.63
C GLY A 138 1.24 6.44 11.54
N PHE A 139 1.26 7.77 11.42
CA PHE A 139 2.11 8.62 12.27
C PHE A 139 1.46 8.97 13.61
N ARG A 140 0.13 9.07 13.63
CA ARG A 140 -0.64 9.35 14.83
C ARG A 140 -2.06 8.77 14.71
N GLY A 141 -2.66 8.35 15.83
CA GLY A 141 -4.03 7.81 15.88
C GLY A 141 -5.05 8.88 15.48
N ILE A 142 -5.97 8.54 14.60
CA ILE A 142 -7.05 9.44 14.15
C ILE A 142 -8.37 8.99 14.81
N PRO A 143 -9.10 9.88 15.50
CA PRO A 143 -10.39 9.53 16.13
C PRO A 143 -11.36 8.90 15.11
N GLY A 144 -11.98 7.78 15.47
CA GLY A 144 -12.85 7.00 14.58
C GLY A 144 -12.12 6.23 13.47
N GLY A 145 -10.79 6.25 13.45
CA GLY A 145 -9.96 5.50 12.49
C GLY A 145 -8.85 4.72 13.18
N GLY A 146 -9.08 4.29 14.42
CA GLY A 146 -8.07 3.64 15.26
C GLY A 146 -7.45 2.40 14.62
N ALA A 147 -8.28 1.47 14.12
CA ALA A 147 -7.81 0.26 13.44
C ALA A 147 -6.94 0.60 12.21
N TYR A 148 -7.40 1.53 11.39
CA TYR A 148 -6.64 1.95 10.20
C TYR A 148 -5.31 2.59 10.57
N SER A 149 -5.30 3.53 11.53
CA SER A 149 -4.07 4.18 11.98
C SER A 149 -3.07 3.18 12.56
N ALA A 150 -3.55 2.27 13.41
CA ALA A 150 -2.72 1.23 14.01
C ALA A 150 -2.16 0.26 12.94
N SER A 151 -2.98 -0.19 11.97
CA SER A 151 -2.52 -1.05 10.88
C SER A 151 -1.46 -0.38 10.00
N LYS A 152 -1.61 0.92 9.71
CA LYS A 152 -0.62 1.66 8.91
C LYS A 152 0.66 1.98 9.69
N ALA A 153 0.57 2.16 11.01
CA ALA A 153 1.75 2.23 11.88
C ALA A 153 2.51 0.88 11.90
N ALA A 154 1.79 -0.23 12.02
CA ALA A 154 2.37 -1.57 11.94
C ALA A 154 3.07 -1.81 10.58
N ALA A 155 2.43 -1.47 9.47
CA ALA A 155 3.01 -1.56 8.13
C ALA A 155 4.32 -0.76 7.99
N ILE A 156 4.38 0.47 8.54
CA ILE A 156 5.60 1.28 8.55
C ILE A 156 6.72 0.54 9.29
N ARG A 157 6.44 0.03 10.50
CA ARG A 157 7.44 -0.67 11.32
C ARG A 157 7.90 -1.98 10.73
N TYR A 158 6.98 -2.74 10.13
CA TYR A 158 7.32 -3.96 9.41
C TYR A 158 8.27 -3.68 8.24
N CYS A 159 7.95 -2.71 7.39
CA CYS A 159 8.85 -2.34 6.29
C CYS A 159 10.21 -1.81 6.78
N GLU A 160 10.25 -1.09 7.91
CA GLU A 160 11.49 -0.61 8.52
C GLU A 160 12.39 -1.77 8.97
N SER A 161 11.83 -2.78 9.65
CA SER A 161 12.55 -4.01 10.05
C SER A 161 13.06 -4.76 8.82
N LEU A 162 12.16 -5.06 7.88
CA LEU A 162 12.48 -5.81 6.67
C LEU A 162 13.59 -5.12 5.84
N ARG A 163 13.62 -3.79 5.81
CA ARG A 163 14.68 -3.02 5.14
C ARG A 163 16.06 -3.30 5.73
N VAL A 164 16.15 -3.42 7.03
CA VAL A 164 17.44 -3.73 7.71
C VAL A 164 17.82 -5.18 7.46
N GLU A 165 16.86 -6.09 7.59
CA GLU A 165 17.06 -7.54 7.41
C GLU A 165 17.56 -7.91 6.00
N LEU A 166 17.02 -7.23 4.97
CA LEU A 166 17.32 -7.56 3.57
C LEU A 166 18.48 -6.76 2.95
N ARG A 167 19.03 -5.79 3.68
CA ARG A 167 20.07 -4.90 3.17
C ARG A 167 21.32 -5.64 2.68
N SER A 168 21.79 -6.60 3.45
CA SER A 168 22.99 -7.40 3.11
C SER A 168 22.78 -8.29 1.91
N ALA A 169 21.53 -8.65 1.59
CA ALA A 169 21.16 -9.45 0.43
C ALA A 169 20.92 -8.62 -0.84
N GLY A 170 21.16 -7.31 -0.82
CA GLY A 170 20.97 -6.43 -1.98
C GLY A 170 19.52 -6.14 -2.33
N VAL A 171 18.56 -6.49 -1.46
CA VAL A 171 17.13 -6.22 -1.68
C VAL A 171 16.72 -4.92 -0.99
N ALA A 172 16.20 -3.97 -1.77
CA ALA A 172 15.72 -2.70 -1.26
C ALA A 172 14.29 -2.82 -0.70
N VAL A 173 13.98 -2.03 0.34
CA VAL A 173 12.61 -1.88 0.84
C VAL A 173 12.25 -0.41 0.86
N VAL A 174 11.19 -0.06 0.15
CA VAL A 174 10.67 1.31 0.00
C VAL A 174 9.33 1.42 0.73
N THR A 175 9.24 2.32 1.70
CA THR A 175 7.98 2.61 2.40
C THR A 175 7.42 3.93 1.90
N ILE A 176 6.25 3.87 1.26
CA ILE A 176 5.53 5.06 0.80
C ILE A 176 4.37 5.34 1.75
N CYS A 177 4.30 6.55 2.27
CA CYS A 177 3.21 7.03 3.12
C CYS A 177 2.39 8.08 2.35
N PRO A 178 1.33 7.67 1.64
CA PRO A 178 0.42 8.63 1.01
C PRO A 178 -0.28 9.51 2.04
N GLY A 179 -0.42 10.80 1.70
CA GLY A 179 -1.40 11.68 2.32
C GLY A 179 -2.78 11.48 1.67
N TYR A 180 -3.51 12.57 1.46
CA TYR A 180 -4.78 12.50 0.75
C TYR A 180 -4.54 12.45 -0.76
N ILE A 181 -4.96 11.33 -1.37
CA ILE A 181 -4.91 11.11 -2.82
C ILE A 181 -6.33 10.86 -3.30
N ARG A 182 -6.74 11.50 -4.39
CA ARG A 182 -8.06 11.31 -5.00
C ARG A 182 -8.19 9.90 -5.56
N THR A 183 -8.96 9.07 -4.87
CA THR A 183 -9.22 7.65 -5.21
C THR A 183 -10.63 7.27 -4.76
N PRO A 184 -11.19 6.15 -5.22
CA PRO A 184 -12.47 5.67 -4.70
C PRO A 184 -12.49 5.50 -3.17
N MET A 185 -11.37 5.12 -2.56
CA MET A 185 -11.24 4.98 -1.10
C MET A 185 -11.40 6.32 -0.36
N THR A 186 -10.93 7.43 -0.94
CA THR A 186 -11.01 8.76 -0.32
C THR A 186 -12.28 9.53 -0.70
N ALA A 187 -12.95 9.14 -1.79
CA ALA A 187 -14.16 9.79 -2.27
C ALA A 187 -15.33 9.75 -1.27
N VAL A 188 -15.37 8.73 -0.41
CA VAL A 188 -16.39 8.57 0.63
C VAL A 188 -16.14 9.43 1.87
N ASN A 189 -14.98 10.07 1.99
CA ASN A 189 -14.64 10.89 3.15
C ASN A 189 -15.37 12.24 3.10
N LYS A 190 -16.09 12.56 4.17
CA LYS A 190 -16.72 13.88 4.37
C LYS A 190 -15.79 14.89 5.07
N LEU A 191 -14.56 14.51 5.35
CA LEU A 191 -13.56 15.32 6.03
C LEU A 191 -12.85 16.25 5.05
N LYS A 192 -12.41 17.42 5.54
CA LYS A 192 -11.47 18.27 4.79
C LYS A 192 -10.19 17.48 4.55
N MET A 193 -9.73 17.45 3.32
CA MET A 193 -8.52 16.74 2.89
C MET A 193 -7.46 17.75 2.44
N PRO A 194 -6.71 18.35 3.38
CA PRO A 194 -5.66 19.30 3.02
C PRO A 194 -4.60 18.64 2.15
N PHE A 195 -4.07 19.40 1.19
CA PHE A 195 -3.04 18.92 0.25
C PHE A 195 -3.47 17.69 -0.57
N LEU A 196 -4.78 17.56 -0.87
CA LEU A 196 -5.28 16.52 -1.77
C LEU A 196 -4.61 16.66 -3.13
N ILE A 197 -4.07 15.56 -3.65
CA ILE A 197 -3.50 15.49 -5.01
C ILE A 197 -4.19 14.40 -5.83
N ASP A 198 -4.14 14.55 -7.15
CA ASP A 198 -4.65 13.54 -8.06
C ASP A 198 -3.77 12.29 -8.09
N VAL A 199 -4.39 11.12 -8.32
CA VAL A 199 -3.71 9.84 -8.25
C VAL A 199 -2.56 9.75 -9.27
N ASP A 200 -2.71 10.29 -10.46
CA ASP A 200 -1.67 10.23 -11.50
C ASP A 200 -0.45 11.08 -11.12
N GLN A 201 -0.67 12.26 -10.52
CA GLN A 201 0.42 13.07 -9.97
C GLN A 201 1.14 12.36 -8.81
N ALA A 202 0.40 11.63 -7.97
CA ALA A 202 0.97 10.87 -6.89
C ALA A 202 1.82 9.72 -7.40
N VAL A 203 1.32 8.98 -8.39
CA VAL A 203 1.99 7.80 -8.96
C VAL A 203 3.32 8.13 -9.63
N VAL A 204 3.42 9.24 -10.34
CA VAL A 204 4.72 9.71 -10.87
C VAL A 204 5.74 9.93 -9.76
N ARG A 205 5.31 10.46 -8.61
CA ARG A 205 6.19 10.64 -7.44
C ARG A 205 6.52 9.32 -6.75
N PHE A 206 5.58 8.37 -6.72
CA PHE A 206 5.81 7.02 -6.17
C PHE A 206 6.83 6.28 -7.03
N ALA A 207 6.63 6.24 -8.35
CA ALA A 207 7.56 5.60 -9.28
C ALA A 207 8.98 6.16 -9.12
N ARG A 208 9.13 7.47 -9.07
CA ARG A 208 10.43 8.11 -8.82
C ARG A 208 11.06 7.69 -7.48
N ALA A 209 10.27 7.55 -6.41
CA ALA A 209 10.77 7.10 -5.13
C ALA A 209 11.21 5.62 -5.17
N ILE A 210 10.47 4.78 -5.91
CA ILE A 210 10.78 3.37 -6.13
C ILE A 210 12.07 3.23 -6.94
N GLU A 211 12.18 3.90 -8.08
CA GLU A 211 13.38 3.91 -8.93
C GLU A 211 14.65 4.33 -8.19
N ARG A 212 14.52 5.26 -7.25
CA ARG A 212 15.64 5.74 -6.41
C ARG A 212 15.89 4.89 -5.17
N ASN A 213 15.13 3.84 -4.96
CA ASN A 213 15.16 3.03 -3.74
C ASN A 213 15.07 3.91 -2.47
N THR A 214 14.22 4.94 -2.50
CA THR A 214 14.03 5.84 -1.36
C THR A 214 13.40 5.09 -0.20
N SER A 215 14.17 4.80 0.82
CA SER A 215 13.77 3.92 1.92
C SER A 215 12.46 4.30 2.61
N PHE A 216 12.20 5.62 2.72
CA PHE A 216 10.98 6.15 3.34
C PHE A 216 10.59 7.49 2.72
N THR A 217 9.33 7.62 2.29
CA THR A 217 8.83 8.88 1.73
C THR A 217 7.38 9.14 2.09
N VAL A 218 7.02 10.42 2.21
CA VAL A 218 5.64 10.90 2.37
C VAL A 218 5.27 11.74 1.16
N ILE A 219 4.15 11.42 0.53
CA ILE A 219 3.69 12.08 -0.69
C ILE A 219 2.22 12.52 -0.53
N PRO A 220 1.94 13.84 -0.65
CA PRO A 220 2.88 14.93 -0.94
C PRO A 220 3.78 15.29 0.26
N TRP A 221 4.92 15.92 0.01
CA TRP A 221 5.89 16.28 1.04
C TRP A 221 5.34 17.20 2.13
N SER A 222 4.38 18.07 1.77
CA SER A 222 3.68 18.96 2.71
C SER A 222 2.95 18.17 3.82
N MET A 223 2.34 17.03 3.47
CA MET A 223 1.77 16.11 4.46
C MET A 223 2.84 15.48 5.35
N GLY A 224 4.06 15.31 4.83
CA GLY A 224 5.19 14.80 5.61
C GLY A 224 5.58 15.74 6.73
N ILE A 225 5.63 17.05 6.48
CA ILE A 225 5.87 18.06 7.52
C ILE A 225 4.71 18.07 8.52
N ALA A 226 3.47 18.17 8.04
CA ALA A 226 2.30 18.19 8.91
C ALA A 226 2.22 16.95 9.82
N SER A 227 2.46 15.76 9.28
CA SER A 227 2.42 14.51 10.04
C SER A 227 3.53 14.42 11.10
N ARG A 228 4.74 14.89 10.78
CA ARG A 228 5.84 14.95 11.76
C ARG A 228 5.55 15.93 12.89
N LEU A 229 5.01 17.10 12.57
CA LEU A 229 4.58 18.06 13.58
C LEU A 229 3.48 17.49 14.48
N LEU A 230 2.47 16.85 13.89
CA LEU A 230 1.42 16.18 14.66
C LEU A 230 2.00 15.09 15.58
N ARG A 231 3.01 14.36 15.12
CA ARG A 231 3.63 13.29 15.91
C ARG A 231 4.29 13.79 17.18
N ILE A 232 4.91 14.97 17.16
CA ILE A 232 5.58 15.57 18.31
C ILE A 232 4.65 16.47 19.15
N THR A 233 3.42 16.73 18.66
CA THR A 233 2.43 17.52 19.40
C THR A 233 2.08 16.85 20.72
N PRO A 234 2.15 17.53 21.88
CA PRO A 234 1.75 16.97 23.17
C PRO A 234 0.29 16.50 23.16
N ASN A 235 -0.04 15.45 23.93
CA ASN A 235 -1.38 14.84 23.91
C ASN A 235 -2.49 15.85 24.25
N TRP A 236 -2.30 16.69 25.28
CA TRP A 236 -3.30 17.70 25.67
C TRP A 236 -3.68 18.66 24.54
N LEU A 237 -2.70 19.03 23.70
CA LEU A 237 -2.95 19.91 22.56
C LEU A 237 -3.58 19.14 21.41
N TYR A 238 -3.10 17.92 21.14
CA TYR A 238 -3.69 17.04 20.12
C TYR A 238 -5.16 16.75 20.42
N ASP A 239 -5.48 16.38 21.65
CA ASP A 239 -6.84 16.06 22.08
C ASP A 239 -7.77 17.27 21.89
N ARG A 240 -7.32 18.47 22.29
CA ARG A 240 -8.09 19.72 22.10
C ARG A 240 -8.37 20.01 20.63
N LEU A 241 -7.43 19.71 19.73
CA LEU A 241 -7.58 19.96 18.28
C LEU A 241 -8.49 18.92 17.62
N PHE A 242 -8.42 17.66 18.06
CA PHE A 242 -9.06 16.53 17.36
C PHE A 242 -10.32 15.99 18.04
N GLN A 243 -10.63 16.32 19.29
CA GLN A 243 -11.83 15.83 20.00
C GLN A 243 -13.16 16.13 19.26
N ARG A 244 -13.22 17.23 18.51
CA ARG A 244 -14.39 17.64 17.73
C ARG A 244 -14.30 17.27 16.25
N MET A 245 -13.26 16.54 15.84
CA MET A 245 -13.11 16.13 14.45
C MET A 245 -14.23 15.18 14.05
N PRO A 246 -14.89 15.38 12.89
CA PRO A 246 -15.84 14.42 12.37
C PRO A 246 -15.18 13.03 12.24
N ARG A 247 -15.90 12.00 12.68
CA ARG A 247 -15.41 10.62 12.62
C ARG A 247 -15.49 10.09 11.18
N LYS A 248 -14.61 9.14 10.87
CA LYS A 248 -14.61 8.47 9.57
C LYS A 248 -15.89 7.65 9.40
N PRO A 249 -16.49 7.57 8.19
CA PRO A 249 -17.63 6.68 7.92
C PRO A 249 -17.30 5.23 8.24
N ARG A 250 -18.27 4.56 8.87
CA ARG A 250 -18.23 3.13 9.23
C ARG A 250 -18.68 2.26 8.08
#